data_2bfe736842cd28c0d6f211a441b8aa66
#
_entry.id   2bfe736842cd28c0d6f211a441b8aa66
#
_cell.length_a   1.000
_cell.length_b   1.000
_cell.length_c   1.000
_cell.angle_alpha   90.00
_cell.angle_beta   90.00
_cell.angle_gamma   90.00
#
_symmetry.space_group_name_H-M   'P 1'
#
loop_
_entity.id
_entity.type
_entity.pdbx_description
1 polymer ?
#
loop_
_entity_poly.entity_id
_entity_poly.type
_entity_poly.pdbx_seq_one_letter_code
_entity_poly.pdbx_strand_id
1 'polypeptide(L)'
;MAYSQGSIQTLYKKLLRLYPREFRERLGNSMEQTFNDLYQEQHTKPGWLSSVLWIFVDTGIGIVDEHRRLIIEGDAMRNTLAIPRSAALISAILLVVAFIVAPLIYLVGNLRDAMGPFAYAVADFLYGPVWAASFVALVFMLQERIGERAPRRMSLAVFAAVLAAGAMIAVACIRSANRHYHLIHPELHLESSQTVLIVWTTLVAGITGAGWHFLGWSFLLIGSVGWTTNILPRGLSVLYLVGGIVALFVYLLPDMEGLAGMLGIIISIWQGFLLWKSGPEFNTNQPDQA
;
A
#
# COMPACT_ATOMS: atom_id res chain seq x y z
N MET A 1 2.91 -10.40 34.11
CA MET A 1 1.58 -10.81 33.61
C MET A 1 1.76 -12.15 32.90
N ALA A 2 1.28 -13.24 33.51
CA ALA A 2 1.35 -14.57 32.90
C ALA A 2 0.18 -14.70 31.91
N TYR A 3 0.47 -14.60 30.63
CA TYR A 3 -0.49 -15.02 29.60
C TYR A 3 -0.73 -16.51 29.78
N SER A 4 -1.99 -16.90 29.99
CA SER A 4 -2.32 -18.32 30.16
C SER A 4 -1.99 -19.08 28.87
N GLN A 5 -1.39 -20.26 28.98
CA GLN A 5 -1.03 -21.14 27.87
C GLN A 5 -2.16 -21.29 26.83
N GLY A 6 -3.40 -21.41 27.30
CA GLY A 6 -4.57 -21.50 26.42
C GLY A 6 -4.84 -20.29 25.54
N SER A 7 -4.43 -19.08 25.97
CA SER A 7 -4.63 -17.87 25.18
C SER A 7 -3.73 -17.83 23.95
N ILE A 8 -2.45 -18.20 24.07
CA ILE A 8 -1.47 -18.20 22.97
C ILE A 8 -1.82 -19.29 21.96
N GLN A 9 -2.18 -20.49 22.41
CA GLN A 9 -2.63 -21.57 21.54
C GLN A 9 -3.90 -21.21 20.78
N THR A 10 -4.86 -20.54 21.43
CA THR A 10 -6.08 -20.06 20.78
C THR A 10 -5.78 -19.00 19.73
N LEU A 11 -4.81 -18.12 19.99
CA LEU A 11 -4.37 -17.11 19.04
C LEU A 11 -3.72 -17.74 17.80
N TYR A 12 -2.86 -18.74 18.00
CA TYR A 12 -2.21 -19.47 16.91
C TYR A 12 -3.24 -20.23 16.05
N LYS A 13 -4.24 -20.90 16.67
CA LYS A 13 -5.36 -21.52 15.95
C LYS A 13 -6.15 -20.50 15.09
N LYS A 14 -6.36 -19.28 15.61
CA LYS A 14 -7.03 -18.23 14.85
C LYS A 14 -6.16 -17.79 13.66
N LEU A 15 -4.84 -17.70 13.83
CA LEU A 15 -3.91 -17.37 12.75
C LEU A 15 -3.93 -18.45 11.66
N LEU A 16 -3.91 -19.73 12.03
CA LEU A 16 -3.99 -20.84 11.07
C LEU A 16 -5.30 -20.84 10.25
N ARG A 17 -6.39 -20.26 10.76
CA ARG A 17 -7.65 -20.11 10.00
C ARG A 17 -7.53 -19.14 8.81
N LEU A 18 -6.51 -18.31 8.81
CA LEU A 18 -6.24 -17.39 7.71
C LEU A 18 -5.58 -18.08 6.51
N TYR A 19 -5.07 -19.30 6.65
CA TYR A 19 -4.62 -20.09 5.50
C TYR A 19 -5.79 -20.48 4.59
N PRO A 20 -5.54 -20.61 3.26
CA PRO A 20 -6.51 -21.16 2.32
C PRO A 20 -7.05 -22.51 2.79
N ARG A 21 -8.31 -22.81 2.42
CA ARG A 21 -9.02 -23.99 2.90
C ARG A 21 -8.27 -25.30 2.62
N GLU A 22 -7.79 -25.46 1.39
CA GLU A 22 -7.07 -26.66 0.94
C GLU A 22 -5.76 -26.86 1.70
N PHE A 23 -4.99 -25.80 1.92
CA PHE A 23 -3.74 -25.84 2.70
C PHE A 23 -4.03 -26.21 4.15
N ARG A 24 -5.05 -25.61 4.76
CA ARG A 24 -5.44 -25.86 6.14
C ARG A 24 -5.93 -27.29 6.36
N GLU A 25 -6.71 -27.86 5.44
CA GLU A 25 -7.17 -29.25 5.52
C GLU A 25 -6.00 -30.24 5.43
N ARG A 26 -4.96 -29.91 4.67
CA ARG A 26 -3.77 -30.77 4.48
C ARG A 26 -2.74 -30.65 5.61
N LEU A 27 -2.43 -29.45 6.08
CA LEU A 27 -1.30 -29.20 6.96
C LEU A 27 -1.67 -28.52 8.29
N GLY A 28 -2.89 -28.03 8.46
CA GLY A 28 -3.28 -27.24 9.64
C GLY A 28 -3.11 -28.01 10.96
N ASN A 29 -3.47 -29.27 11.02
CA ASN A 29 -3.33 -30.12 12.22
C ASN A 29 -1.85 -30.37 12.56
N SER A 30 -1.01 -30.62 11.55
CA SER A 30 0.43 -30.84 11.74
C SER A 30 1.11 -29.57 12.27
N MET A 31 0.76 -28.40 11.71
CA MET A 31 1.31 -27.12 12.18
C MET A 31 0.89 -26.79 13.62
N GLU A 32 -0.36 -27.07 13.97
CA GLU A 32 -0.84 -26.89 15.34
C GLU A 32 -0.10 -27.81 16.32
N GLN A 33 0.11 -29.07 15.94
CA GLN A 33 0.86 -30.02 16.76
C GLN A 33 2.32 -29.54 16.91
N THR A 34 2.99 -29.21 15.84
CA THR A 34 4.38 -28.69 15.87
C THR A 34 4.49 -27.45 16.76
N PHE A 35 3.54 -26.54 16.68
CA PHE A 35 3.52 -25.35 17.55
C PHE A 35 3.39 -25.74 19.02
N ASN A 36 2.50 -26.69 19.37
CA ASN A 36 2.31 -27.14 20.74
C ASN A 36 3.56 -27.81 21.29
N ASP A 37 4.23 -28.63 20.49
CA ASP A 37 5.45 -29.33 20.88
C ASP A 37 6.59 -28.35 21.12
N LEU A 38 6.81 -27.38 20.20
CA LEU A 38 7.78 -26.30 20.35
C LEU A 38 7.49 -25.41 21.56
N TYR A 39 6.22 -25.09 21.76
CA TYR A 39 5.80 -24.31 22.94
C TYR A 39 6.12 -25.02 24.24
N GLN A 40 5.81 -26.32 24.35
CA GLN A 40 6.13 -27.10 25.53
C GLN A 40 7.62 -27.24 25.80
N GLU A 41 8.42 -27.36 24.74
CA GLU A 41 9.88 -27.47 24.86
C GLU A 41 10.55 -26.15 25.28
N GLN A 42 10.04 -25.04 24.81
CA GLN A 42 10.73 -23.74 24.94
C GLN A 42 10.19 -22.82 26.03
N HIS A 43 8.97 -23.03 26.54
CA HIS A 43 8.33 -22.10 27.48
C HIS A 43 9.08 -21.96 28.83
N THR A 44 9.97 -22.88 29.17
CA THR A 44 10.83 -22.84 30.36
C THR A 44 12.19 -22.19 30.13
N LYS A 45 12.57 -21.92 28.87
CA LYS A 45 13.88 -21.36 28.51
C LYS A 45 13.84 -19.81 28.48
N PRO A 46 14.94 -19.11 28.87
CA PRO A 46 15.00 -17.67 28.73
C PRO A 46 14.91 -17.30 27.22
N GLY A 47 14.09 -16.31 26.88
CA GLY A 47 13.87 -15.89 25.49
C GLY A 47 12.74 -16.60 24.75
N TRP A 48 11.96 -17.45 25.39
CA TRP A 48 10.84 -18.17 24.77
C TRP A 48 9.83 -17.26 24.04
N LEU A 49 9.57 -16.05 24.57
CA LEU A 49 8.69 -15.06 23.93
C LEU A 49 9.18 -14.65 22.53
N SER A 50 10.47 -14.50 22.37
CA SER A 50 11.10 -14.20 21.06
C SER A 50 10.87 -15.34 20.07
N SER A 51 11.03 -16.60 20.52
CA SER A 51 10.79 -17.78 19.68
C SER A 51 9.31 -17.90 19.27
N VAL A 52 8.39 -17.67 20.19
CA VAL A 52 6.96 -17.65 19.88
C VAL A 52 6.62 -16.54 18.88
N LEU A 53 7.15 -15.34 19.10
CA LEU A 53 6.94 -14.22 18.16
C LEU A 53 7.46 -14.56 16.75
N TRP A 54 8.63 -15.17 16.65
CA TRP A 54 9.18 -15.63 15.37
C TRP A 54 8.28 -16.65 14.67
N ILE A 55 7.70 -17.61 15.38
CA ILE A 55 6.77 -18.59 14.82
C ILE A 55 5.52 -17.88 14.28
N PHE A 56 4.99 -16.85 14.99
CA PHE A 56 3.86 -16.08 14.51
C PHE A 56 4.20 -15.28 13.25
N VAL A 57 5.37 -14.67 13.18
CA VAL A 57 5.86 -13.92 12.00
C VAL A 57 6.03 -14.86 10.81
N ASP A 58 6.70 -15.99 11.01
CA ASP A 58 6.93 -16.99 9.95
C ASP A 58 5.62 -17.58 9.43
N THR A 59 4.69 -17.91 10.31
CA THR A 59 3.34 -18.34 9.93
C THR A 59 2.59 -17.26 9.16
N GLY A 60 2.71 -15.99 9.57
CA GLY A 60 2.13 -14.85 8.84
C GLY A 60 2.68 -14.70 7.43
N ILE A 61 4.00 -14.83 7.26
CA ILE A 61 4.67 -14.83 5.96
C ILE A 61 4.18 -16.00 5.12
N GLY A 62 4.08 -17.20 5.69
CA GLY A 62 3.55 -18.40 5.02
C GLY A 62 2.11 -18.24 4.53
N ILE A 63 1.24 -17.58 5.32
CA ILE A 63 -0.13 -17.25 4.91
C ILE A 63 -0.13 -16.36 3.66
N VAL A 64 0.68 -15.31 3.67
CA VAL A 64 0.78 -14.37 2.53
C VAL A 64 1.32 -15.08 1.28
N ASP A 65 2.34 -15.93 1.44
CA ASP A 65 2.95 -16.65 0.33
C ASP A 65 1.98 -17.68 -0.27
N GLU A 66 1.21 -18.38 0.54
CA GLU A 66 0.23 -19.36 0.07
C GLU A 66 -0.98 -18.70 -0.62
N HIS A 67 -1.46 -17.57 -0.11
CA HIS A 67 -2.47 -16.77 -0.82
C HIS A 67 -1.92 -16.24 -2.15
N ARG A 68 -0.66 -15.79 -2.17
CA ARG A 68 0.02 -15.37 -3.40
C ARG A 68 0.13 -16.51 -4.40
N ARG A 69 0.47 -17.74 -3.96
CA ARG A 69 0.50 -18.93 -4.82
C ARG A 69 -0.85 -19.22 -5.44
N LEU A 70 -1.93 -19.22 -4.64
CA LEU A 70 -3.28 -19.42 -5.17
C LEU A 70 -3.70 -18.35 -6.18
N ILE A 71 -3.27 -17.10 -5.98
CA ILE A 71 -3.52 -16.00 -6.94
C ILE A 71 -2.71 -16.19 -8.22
N ILE A 72 -1.48 -16.73 -8.12
CA ILE A 72 -0.58 -16.92 -9.27
C ILE A 72 -0.87 -18.23 -10.02
N GLU A 73 -1.17 -19.32 -9.30
CA GLU A 73 -1.44 -20.64 -9.89
C GLU A 73 -2.90 -20.79 -10.39
N GLY A 74 -3.80 -19.91 -9.95
CA GLY A 74 -5.19 -19.87 -10.41
C GLY A 74 -5.34 -19.30 -11.81
N ASP A 75 -4.89 -19.99 -12.86
CA ASP A 75 -5.12 -19.61 -14.27
C ASP A 75 -6.62 -19.40 -14.60
N ALA A 76 -7.53 -20.04 -13.89
CA ALA A 76 -8.96 -19.81 -13.98
C ALA A 76 -9.37 -18.44 -13.40
N MET A 77 -8.65 -17.92 -12.39
CA MET A 77 -8.90 -16.62 -11.76
C MET A 77 -8.25 -15.47 -12.55
N ARG A 78 -7.20 -15.73 -13.32
CA ARG A 78 -6.58 -14.77 -14.25
C ARG A 78 -7.57 -14.23 -15.28
N ASN A 79 -8.48 -15.08 -15.77
CA ASN A 79 -9.49 -14.68 -16.74
C ASN A 79 -10.70 -13.93 -16.12
N THR A 80 -10.97 -14.13 -14.84
CA THR A 80 -12.09 -13.47 -14.14
C THR A 80 -11.68 -12.15 -13.47
N LEU A 81 -10.40 -11.95 -13.16
CA LEU A 81 -9.83 -10.72 -12.60
C LEU A 81 -9.05 -9.89 -13.61
N ALA A 82 -9.17 -10.17 -14.92
CA ALA A 82 -8.63 -9.29 -15.94
C ALA A 82 -9.21 -7.88 -15.74
N ILE A 83 -8.42 -7.02 -15.07
CA ILE A 83 -8.83 -5.65 -14.78
C ILE A 83 -9.10 -4.97 -16.13
N PRO A 84 -10.33 -4.49 -16.38
CA PRO A 84 -10.69 -3.93 -17.68
C PRO A 84 -9.79 -2.73 -18.00
N ARG A 85 -9.41 -2.53 -19.25
CA ARG A 85 -8.55 -1.42 -19.69
C ARG A 85 -9.08 -0.05 -19.25
N SER A 86 -10.40 0.10 -19.23
CA SER A 86 -11.06 1.29 -18.71
C SER A 86 -10.68 1.57 -17.25
N ALA A 87 -10.43 0.54 -16.44
CA ALA A 87 -10.03 0.71 -15.04
C ALA A 87 -8.66 1.40 -14.92
N ALA A 88 -7.72 1.17 -15.86
CA ALA A 88 -6.44 1.88 -15.86
C ALA A 88 -6.63 3.40 -16.07
N LEU A 89 -7.47 3.76 -17.03
CA LEU A 89 -7.77 5.16 -17.30
C LEU A 89 -8.55 5.79 -16.15
N ILE A 90 -9.56 5.08 -15.62
CA ILE A 90 -10.34 5.54 -14.47
C ILE A 90 -9.43 5.75 -13.25
N SER A 91 -8.56 4.78 -12.93
CA SER A 91 -7.62 4.90 -11.81
C SER A 91 -6.66 6.08 -12.00
N ALA A 92 -6.15 6.30 -13.21
CA ALA A 92 -5.29 7.45 -13.50
C ALA A 92 -6.05 8.77 -13.32
N ILE A 93 -7.28 8.88 -13.81
CA ILE A 93 -8.13 10.07 -13.63
C ILE A 93 -8.42 10.33 -12.16
N LEU A 94 -8.84 9.30 -11.42
CA LEU A 94 -9.13 9.42 -9.99
C LEU A 94 -7.90 9.86 -9.19
N LEU A 95 -6.72 9.36 -9.55
CA LEU A 95 -5.46 9.73 -8.92
C LEU A 95 -5.11 11.19 -9.19
N VAL A 96 -5.30 11.66 -10.43
CA VAL A 96 -5.11 13.08 -10.80
C VAL A 96 -6.11 13.97 -10.05
N VAL A 97 -7.39 13.58 -10.00
CA VAL A 97 -8.42 14.28 -9.25
C VAL A 97 -8.05 14.39 -7.78
N ALA A 98 -7.60 13.29 -7.16
CA ALA A 98 -7.17 13.28 -5.77
C ALA A 98 -5.99 14.23 -5.52
N PHE A 99 -4.99 14.24 -6.41
CA PHE A 99 -3.82 15.11 -6.29
C PHE A 99 -4.10 16.60 -6.55
N ILE A 100 -5.15 16.94 -7.26
CA ILE A 100 -5.50 18.34 -7.57
C ILE A 100 -6.56 18.84 -6.60
N VAL A 101 -7.67 18.13 -6.46
CA VAL A 101 -8.84 18.61 -5.72
C VAL A 101 -8.59 18.65 -4.21
N ALA A 102 -7.95 17.63 -3.64
CA ALA A 102 -7.72 17.61 -2.21
C ALA A 102 -6.80 18.75 -1.73
N PRO A 103 -5.61 19.00 -2.34
CA PRO A 103 -4.78 20.14 -1.97
C PRO A 103 -5.46 21.49 -2.22
N LEU A 104 -6.26 21.64 -3.28
CA LEU A 104 -7.02 22.87 -3.54
C LEU A 104 -8.04 23.14 -2.44
N ILE A 105 -8.78 22.13 -1.97
CA ILE A 105 -9.73 22.29 -0.85
C ILE A 105 -8.98 22.78 0.39
N TYR A 106 -7.83 22.16 0.72
CA TYR A 106 -7.04 22.59 1.87
C TYR A 106 -6.49 24.01 1.71
N LEU A 107 -5.96 24.35 0.52
CA LEU A 107 -5.42 25.68 0.26
C LEU A 107 -6.51 26.77 0.37
N VAL A 108 -7.64 26.57 -0.30
CA VAL A 108 -8.75 27.53 -0.29
C VAL A 108 -9.40 27.61 1.08
N GLY A 109 -9.55 26.47 1.76
CA GLY A 109 -10.10 26.43 3.12
C GLY A 109 -9.24 27.19 4.12
N ASN A 110 -7.92 27.02 4.07
CA ASN A 110 -6.98 27.72 4.95
C ASN A 110 -6.92 29.23 4.67
N LEU A 111 -7.12 29.66 3.41
CA LEU A 111 -7.06 31.08 3.05
C LEU A 111 -8.34 31.87 3.38
N ARG A 112 -9.49 31.20 3.40
CA ARG A 112 -10.80 31.88 3.47
C ARG A 112 -11.62 31.53 4.71
N ASP A 113 -11.19 30.58 5.50
CA ASP A 113 -11.95 30.04 6.65
C ASP A 113 -13.41 29.63 6.28
N ALA A 114 -13.65 29.43 4.99
CA ALA A 114 -14.97 29.41 4.36
C ALA A 114 -15.46 27.99 4.02
N MET A 115 -14.61 26.97 4.16
CA MET A 115 -15.01 25.62 3.81
C MET A 115 -15.44 24.84 5.06
N GLY A 116 -16.70 24.41 5.07
CA GLY A 116 -17.24 23.61 6.15
C GLY A 116 -16.57 22.22 6.28
N PRO A 117 -16.80 21.54 7.40
CA PRO A 117 -16.16 20.25 7.72
C PRO A 117 -16.38 19.15 6.66
N PHE A 118 -17.47 19.23 5.92
CA PHE A 118 -17.77 18.30 4.82
C PHE A 118 -16.73 18.38 3.68
N ALA A 119 -16.32 19.58 3.28
CA ALA A 119 -15.34 19.77 2.21
C ALA A 119 -13.99 19.12 2.58
N TYR A 120 -13.54 19.30 3.84
CA TYR A 120 -12.33 18.65 4.31
C TYR A 120 -12.46 17.13 4.43
N ALA A 121 -13.64 16.62 4.77
CA ALA A 121 -13.88 15.16 4.75
C ALA A 121 -13.79 14.59 3.33
N VAL A 122 -14.30 15.32 2.33
CA VAL A 122 -14.14 14.96 0.90
C VAL A 122 -12.68 14.99 0.50
N ALA A 123 -11.93 16.01 0.90
CA ALA A 123 -10.50 16.11 0.61
C ALA A 123 -9.71 14.93 1.20
N ASP A 124 -9.97 14.54 2.45
CA ASP A 124 -9.32 13.40 3.08
C ASP A 124 -9.72 12.08 2.41
N PHE A 125 -10.98 11.93 2.01
CA PHE A 125 -11.43 10.75 1.29
C PHE A 125 -10.75 10.62 -0.08
N LEU A 126 -10.59 11.73 -0.80
CA LEU A 126 -9.86 11.75 -2.07
C LEU A 126 -8.39 11.45 -1.88
N TYR A 127 -7.73 12.13 -0.95
CA TYR A 127 -6.28 12.00 -0.74
C TYR A 127 -5.88 10.68 -0.06
N GLY A 128 -6.74 10.06 0.73
CA GLY A 128 -6.51 8.77 1.36
C GLY A 128 -7.05 7.61 0.52
N PRO A 129 -8.30 7.17 0.76
CA PRO A 129 -8.86 5.97 0.14
C PRO A 129 -8.86 5.97 -1.39
N VAL A 130 -9.29 7.08 -2.04
CA VAL A 130 -9.39 7.14 -3.51
C VAL A 130 -8.01 7.10 -4.15
N TRP A 131 -7.07 7.92 -3.65
CA TRP A 131 -5.70 7.91 -4.10
C TRP A 131 -5.06 6.53 -3.91
N ALA A 132 -5.18 5.96 -2.72
CA ALA A 132 -4.59 4.68 -2.37
C ALA A 132 -5.09 3.54 -3.28
N ALA A 133 -6.40 3.40 -3.42
CA ALA A 133 -7.01 2.37 -4.28
C ALA A 133 -6.57 2.52 -5.74
N SER A 134 -6.59 3.76 -6.26
CA SER A 134 -6.22 4.06 -7.64
C SER A 134 -4.74 3.79 -7.91
N PHE A 135 -3.85 4.19 -6.99
CA PHE A 135 -2.42 3.94 -7.11
C PHE A 135 -2.09 2.44 -7.08
N VAL A 136 -2.63 1.72 -6.11
CA VAL A 136 -2.41 0.26 -6.00
C VAL A 136 -2.95 -0.45 -7.24
N ALA A 137 -4.13 -0.08 -7.75
CA ALA A 137 -4.70 -0.66 -8.96
C ALA A 137 -3.77 -0.45 -10.18
N LEU A 138 -3.22 0.77 -10.36
CA LEU A 138 -2.28 1.04 -11.45
C LEU A 138 -0.99 0.21 -11.33
N VAL A 139 -0.45 0.04 -10.13
CA VAL A 139 0.76 -0.76 -9.92
C VAL A 139 0.49 -2.24 -10.13
N PHE A 140 -0.67 -2.76 -9.73
CA PHE A 140 -1.08 -4.14 -10.02
C PHE A 140 -1.23 -4.38 -11.52
N MET A 141 -1.93 -3.50 -12.24
CA MET A 141 -2.06 -3.60 -13.70
C MET A 141 -0.70 -3.57 -14.41
N LEU A 142 0.25 -2.80 -13.88
CA LEU A 142 1.60 -2.78 -14.38
C LEU A 142 2.34 -4.09 -14.07
N GLN A 143 2.16 -4.64 -12.87
CA GLN A 143 2.72 -5.94 -12.50
C GLN A 143 2.22 -7.06 -13.41
N GLU A 144 0.94 -7.09 -13.76
CA GLU A 144 0.39 -8.08 -14.69
C GLU A 144 1.07 -8.05 -16.06
N ARG A 145 1.51 -6.86 -16.51
CA ARG A 145 2.11 -6.70 -17.85
C ARG A 145 3.61 -6.92 -17.90
N ILE A 146 4.33 -6.49 -16.87
CA ILE A 146 5.80 -6.51 -16.88
C ILE A 146 6.40 -7.42 -15.81
N GLY A 147 5.56 -7.95 -14.92
CA GLY A 147 6.01 -8.78 -13.79
C GLY A 147 6.69 -10.09 -14.22
N GLU A 148 6.31 -10.66 -15.35
CA GLU A 148 6.95 -11.89 -15.85
C GLU A 148 8.45 -11.73 -16.11
N ARG A 149 8.90 -10.53 -16.55
CA ARG A 149 10.31 -10.25 -16.84
C ARG A 149 11.14 -9.87 -15.62
N ALA A 150 10.51 -9.41 -14.54
CA ALA A 150 11.19 -9.02 -13.31
C ALA A 150 10.32 -9.29 -12.07
N PRO A 151 9.94 -10.57 -11.80
CA PRO A 151 8.90 -10.90 -10.83
C PRO A 151 9.22 -10.42 -9.42
N ARG A 152 10.46 -10.60 -8.96
CA ARG A 152 10.87 -10.20 -7.61
C ARG A 152 10.79 -8.67 -7.42
N ARG A 153 11.32 -7.90 -8.40
CA ARG A 153 11.32 -6.43 -8.31
C ARG A 153 9.91 -5.86 -8.37
N MET A 154 9.06 -6.40 -9.25
CA MET A 154 7.66 -5.95 -9.34
C MET A 154 6.85 -6.33 -8.10
N SER A 155 7.07 -7.51 -7.52
CA SER A 155 6.43 -7.87 -6.24
C SER A 155 6.84 -6.93 -5.11
N LEU A 156 8.11 -6.54 -5.03
CA LEU A 156 8.58 -5.54 -4.06
C LEU A 156 7.98 -4.16 -4.33
N ALA A 157 7.83 -3.77 -5.60
CA ALA A 157 7.19 -2.49 -5.98
C ALA A 157 5.72 -2.45 -5.53
N VAL A 158 4.97 -3.55 -5.74
CA VAL A 158 3.59 -3.69 -5.26
C VAL A 158 3.53 -3.64 -3.74
N PHE A 159 4.41 -4.38 -3.05
CA PHE A 159 4.45 -4.34 -1.59
C PHE A 159 4.69 -2.92 -1.06
N ALA A 160 5.64 -2.19 -1.64
CA ALA A 160 5.90 -0.80 -1.30
C ALA A 160 4.68 0.09 -1.62
N ALA A 161 3.99 -0.13 -2.74
CA ALA A 161 2.78 0.61 -3.10
C ALA A 161 1.64 0.39 -2.08
N VAL A 162 1.45 -0.85 -1.63
CA VAL A 162 0.43 -1.18 -0.60
C VAL A 162 0.77 -0.53 0.74
N LEU A 163 2.04 -0.51 1.14
CA LEU A 163 2.47 0.19 2.36
C LEU A 163 2.25 1.71 2.26
N ALA A 164 2.59 2.31 1.11
CA ALA A 164 2.32 3.72 0.84
C ALA A 164 0.82 4.03 0.94
N ALA A 165 -0.01 3.22 0.29
CA ALA A 165 -1.46 3.33 0.33
C ALA A 165 -2.03 3.23 1.75
N GLY A 166 -1.55 2.24 2.53
CA GLY A 166 -1.93 2.08 3.93
C GLY A 166 -1.58 3.29 4.79
N ALA A 167 -0.39 3.87 4.61
CA ALA A 167 0.02 5.08 5.31
C ALA A 167 -0.89 6.28 4.96
N MET A 168 -1.22 6.48 3.69
CA MET A 168 -2.09 7.59 3.25
C MET A 168 -3.53 7.43 3.75
N ILE A 169 -4.08 6.21 3.75
CA ILE A 169 -5.38 5.91 4.35
C ILE A 169 -5.34 6.22 5.86
N ALA A 170 -4.30 5.78 6.57
CA ALA A 170 -4.15 6.05 7.98
C ALA A 170 -4.15 7.56 8.30
N VAL A 171 -3.40 8.36 7.52
CA VAL A 171 -3.39 9.82 7.64
C VAL A 171 -4.80 10.41 7.44
N ALA A 172 -5.51 9.97 6.40
CA ALA A 172 -6.87 10.44 6.12
C ALA A 172 -7.85 10.09 7.26
N CYS A 173 -7.79 8.85 7.75
CA CYS A 173 -8.61 8.42 8.89
C CYS A 173 -8.30 9.21 10.15
N ILE A 174 -7.03 9.44 10.45
CA ILE A 174 -6.62 10.22 11.63
C ILE A 174 -7.12 11.67 11.50
N ARG A 175 -6.93 12.32 10.35
CA ARG A 175 -7.41 13.68 10.11
C ARG A 175 -8.94 13.79 10.23
N SER A 176 -9.66 12.81 9.66
CA SER A 176 -11.12 12.75 9.73
C SER A 176 -11.62 12.54 11.17
N ALA A 177 -11.00 11.63 11.92
CA ALA A 177 -11.34 11.37 13.31
C ALA A 177 -11.12 12.62 14.19
N ASN A 178 -10.00 13.32 14.02
CA ASN A 178 -9.70 14.56 14.74
C ASN A 178 -10.76 15.64 14.47
N ARG A 179 -11.14 15.84 13.20
CA ARG A 179 -12.21 16.80 12.86
C ARG A 179 -13.54 16.43 13.48
N HIS A 180 -13.91 15.15 13.40
CA HIS A 180 -15.15 14.67 14.02
C HIS A 180 -15.16 14.91 15.52
N TYR A 181 -14.04 14.62 16.19
CA TYR A 181 -13.88 14.86 17.62
C TYR A 181 -14.09 16.34 18.00
N HIS A 182 -13.50 17.26 17.24
CA HIS A 182 -13.69 18.71 17.47
C HIS A 182 -15.10 19.21 17.16
N LEU A 183 -15.83 18.56 16.26
CA LEU A 183 -17.22 18.89 15.97
C LEU A 183 -18.18 18.55 17.13
N ILE A 184 -17.92 17.43 17.82
CA ILE A 184 -18.77 17.01 18.95
C ILE A 184 -18.30 17.57 20.29
N HIS A 185 -17.09 18.10 20.36
CA HIS A 185 -16.49 18.70 21.57
C HIS A 185 -15.97 20.11 21.28
N PRO A 186 -16.84 21.08 20.93
CA PRO A 186 -16.42 22.42 20.57
C PRO A 186 -15.76 23.16 21.77
N GLU A 187 -16.08 22.77 23.00
CA GLU A 187 -15.48 23.32 24.22
C GLU A 187 -13.97 23.07 24.32
N LEU A 188 -13.45 22.01 23.67
CA LEU A 188 -12.03 21.66 23.71
C LEU A 188 -11.16 22.47 22.73
N HIS A 189 -11.78 23.24 21.83
CA HIS A 189 -11.02 24.13 20.92
C HIS A 189 -10.24 25.23 21.67
N LEU A 190 -10.70 25.64 22.85
CA LEU A 190 -10.11 26.72 23.62
C LEU A 190 -8.93 26.26 24.49
N GLU A 191 -8.79 24.98 24.75
CA GLU A 191 -7.79 24.42 25.68
C GLU A 191 -6.79 23.48 25.05
N SER A 192 -6.76 23.31 23.71
CA SER A 192 -5.78 22.44 23.10
C SER A 192 -4.36 22.95 23.37
N SER A 193 -3.71 22.33 24.35
CA SER A 193 -2.35 22.68 24.72
C SER A 193 -1.44 22.56 23.49
N GLN A 194 -0.48 23.48 23.36
CA GLN A 194 0.55 23.39 22.29
C GLN A 194 1.16 21.99 22.18
N THR A 195 1.26 21.27 23.29
CA THR A 195 1.74 19.89 23.36
C THR A 195 0.88 18.94 22.54
N VAL A 196 -0.46 19.02 22.65
CA VAL A 196 -1.37 18.16 21.87
C VAL A 196 -1.24 18.45 20.39
N LEU A 197 -1.16 19.72 20.01
CA LEU A 197 -0.97 20.13 18.62
C LEU A 197 0.36 19.62 18.05
N ILE A 198 1.45 19.71 18.81
CA ILE A 198 2.77 19.21 18.40
C ILE A 198 2.73 17.69 18.21
N VAL A 199 2.18 16.94 19.16
CA VAL A 199 2.08 15.47 19.06
C VAL A 199 1.26 15.07 17.84
N TRP A 200 0.12 15.74 17.63
CA TRP A 200 -0.74 15.49 16.50
C TRP A 200 -0.05 15.76 15.16
N THR A 201 0.54 16.94 14.99
CA THR A 201 1.23 17.31 13.75
C THR A 201 2.42 16.41 13.47
N THR A 202 3.18 16.03 14.49
CA THR A 202 4.32 15.11 14.38
C THR A 202 3.87 13.72 13.95
N LEU A 203 2.78 13.20 14.54
CA LEU A 203 2.23 11.89 14.17
C LEU A 203 1.79 11.86 12.69
N VAL A 204 0.98 12.85 12.29
CA VAL A 204 0.50 12.96 10.91
C VAL A 204 1.66 13.14 9.94
N ALA A 205 2.61 14.01 10.24
CA ALA A 205 3.79 14.22 9.40
C ALA A 205 4.65 12.95 9.28
N GLY A 206 4.86 12.23 10.39
CA GLY A 206 5.63 10.99 10.38
C GLY A 206 5.00 9.89 9.50
N ILE A 207 3.67 9.69 9.61
CA ILE A 207 2.96 8.70 8.78
C ILE A 207 2.93 9.15 7.31
N THR A 208 2.71 10.45 7.05
CA THR A 208 2.78 11.00 5.67
C THR A 208 4.16 10.79 5.07
N GLY A 209 5.22 11.09 5.83
CA GLY A 209 6.60 10.86 5.41
C GLY A 209 6.88 9.38 5.10
N ALA A 210 6.39 8.46 5.92
CA ALA A 210 6.49 7.03 5.64
C ALA A 210 5.75 6.64 4.35
N GLY A 211 4.56 7.22 4.11
CA GLY A 211 3.82 7.03 2.86
C GLY A 211 4.62 7.46 1.62
N TRP A 212 5.20 8.66 1.65
CA TRP A 212 6.08 9.16 0.58
C TRP A 212 7.33 8.29 0.41
N HIS A 213 7.92 7.82 1.50
CA HIS A 213 9.09 6.95 1.45
C HIS A 213 8.79 5.63 0.73
N PHE A 214 7.70 4.94 1.09
CA PHE A 214 7.29 3.71 0.40
C PHE A 214 6.86 3.95 -1.04
N LEU A 215 6.21 5.09 -1.34
CA LEU A 215 5.91 5.49 -2.71
C LEU A 215 7.20 5.65 -3.52
N GLY A 216 8.21 6.30 -2.95
CA GLY A 216 9.53 6.47 -3.56
C GLY A 216 10.17 5.13 -3.92
N TRP A 217 10.17 4.17 -3.02
CA TRP A 217 10.65 2.81 -3.30
C TRP A 217 9.86 2.12 -4.41
N SER A 218 8.52 2.22 -4.39
CA SER A 218 7.70 1.66 -5.46
C SER A 218 8.08 2.25 -6.82
N PHE A 219 8.23 3.56 -6.90
CA PHE A 219 8.62 4.26 -8.12
C PHE A 219 10.01 3.88 -8.60
N LEU A 220 11.02 3.81 -7.73
CA LEU A 220 12.37 3.40 -8.08
C LEU A 220 12.41 1.97 -8.62
N LEU A 221 11.68 1.06 -8.00
CA LEU A 221 11.62 -0.32 -8.45
C LEU A 221 10.97 -0.44 -9.83
N ILE A 222 9.83 0.22 -10.05
CA ILE A 222 9.15 0.26 -11.35
C ILE A 222 10.06 0.90 -12.41
N GLY A 223 10.66 2.05 -12.11
CA GLY A 223 11.57 2.73 -13.01
C GLY A 223 12.77 1.89 -13.39
N SER A 224 13.38 1.19 -12.42
CA SER A 224 14.51 0.29 -12.63
C SER A 224 14.14 -0.90 -13.53
N VAL A 225 12.94 -1.47 -13.36
CA VAL A 225 12.44 -2.55 -14.22
C VAL A 225 12.18 -2.03 -15.62
N GLY A 226 11.48 -0.90 -15.76
CA GLY A 226 11.23 -0.28 -17.05
C GLY A 226 12.50 0.03 -17.83
N TRP A 227 13.53 0.54 -17.14
CA TRP A 227 14.83 0.83 -17.73
C TRP A 227 15.58 -0.41 -18.19
N THR A 228 15.66 -1.44 -17.34
CA THR A 228 16.44 -2.66 -17.63
C THR A 228 15.77 -3.57 -18.64
N THR A 229 14.44 -3.60 -18.69
CA THR A 229 13.68 -4.47 -19.59
C THR A 229 13.27 -3.81 -20.91
N ASN A 230 13.41 -2.48 -21.02
CA ASN A 230 12.95 -1.66 -22.15
C ASN A 230 11.44 -1.84 -22.49
N ILE A 231 10.62 -2.29 -21.55
CA ILE A 231 9.17 -2.47 -21.75
C ILE A 231 8.43 -1.14 -21.62
N LEU A 232 8.85 -0.31 -20.66
CA LEU A 232 8.32 1.03 -20.51
C LEU A 232 9.08 2.00 -21.42
N PRO A 233 8.40 3.02 -21.95
CA PRO A 233 9.09 4.11 -22.63
C PRO A 233 10.20 4.68 -21.76
N ARG A 234 11.38 4.91 -22.34
CA ARG A 234 12.54 5.42 -21.58
C ARG A 234 12.22 6.67 -20.76
N GLY A 235 11.44 7.61 -21.34
CA GLY A 235 11.01 8.82 -20.64
C GLY A 235 10.19 8.53 -19.39
N LEU A 236 9.26 7.55 -19.46
CA LEU A 236 8.47 7.15 -18.30
C LEU A 236 9.33 6.46 -17.25
N SER A 237 10.28 5.62 -17.66
CA SER A 237 11.22 4.98 -16.72
C SER A 237 12.08 6.02 -15.99
N VAL A 238 12.55 7.05 -16.68
CA VAL A 238 13.28 8.19 -16.07
C VAL A 238 12.38 8.96 -15.11
N LEU A 239 11.13 9.25 -15.48
CA LEU A 239 10.19 9.94 -14.59
C LEU A 239 9.93 9.15 -13.32
N TYR A 240 9.80 7.82 -13.41
CA TYR A 240 9.69 6.95 -12.23
C TYR A 240 10.93 7.02 -11.34
N LEU A 241 12.14 6.99 -11.91
CA LEU A 241 13.38 7.07 -11.16
C LEU A 241 13.51 8.43 -10.46
N VAL A 242 13.27 9.53 -11.19
CA VAL A 242 13.34 10.89 -10.63
C VAL A 242 12.24 11.10 -9.60
N GLY A 243 11.00 10.71 -9.90
CA GLY A 243 9.87 10.80 -8.96
C GLY A 243 10.11 9.96 -7.69
N GLY A 244 10.74 8.79 -7.84
CA GLY A 244 11.11 7.94 -6.71
C GLY A 244 12.15 8.60 -5.83
N ILE A 245 13.21 9.19 -6.40
CA ILE A 245 14.23 9.93 -5.64
C ILE A 245 13.58 11.10 -4.91
N VAL A 246 12.80 11.93 -5.61
CA VAL A 246 12.13 13.09 -5.01
C VAL A 246 11.22 12.66 -3.86
N ALA A 247 10.41 11.60 -4.05
CA ALA A 247 9.53 11.09 -3.02
C ALA A 247 10.27 10.58 -1.77
N LEU A 248 11.44 9.95 -1.93
CA LEU A 248 12.30 9.56 -0.80
C LEU A 248 12.80 10.78 -0.01
N PHE A 249 13.09 11.89 -0.69
CA PHE A 249 13.58 13.10 -0.05
C PHE A 249 12.48 13.91 0.64
N VAL A 250 11.19 13.70 0.37
CA VAL A 250 10.07 14.37 1.07
C VAL A 250 10.16 14.18 2.58
N TYR A 251 10.63 13.03 3.05
CA TYR A 251 10.83 12.79 4.48
C TYR A 251 11.85 13.72 5.11
N LEU A 252 12.91 14.08 4.38
CA LEU A 252 13.97 14.98 4.85
C LEU A 252 13.65 16.44 4.56
N LEU A 253 12.97 16.71 3.45
CA LEU A 253 12.66 18.03 2.91
C LEU A 253 11.15 18.09 2.59
N PRO A 254 10.28 18.39 3.58
CA PRO A 254 8.83 18.42 3.38
C PRO A 254 8.36 19.33 2.23
N ASP A 255 9.10 20.39 1.94
CA ASP A 255 8.80 21.31 0.83
C ASP A 255 8.84 20.64 -0.56
N MET A 256 9.47 19.46 -0.66
CA MET A 256 9.46 18.65 -1.88
C MET A 256 8.16 17.89 -2.13
N GLU A 257 7.21 17.89 -1.19
CA GLU A 257 5.92 17.22 -1.34
C GLU A 257 5.15 17.69 -2.59
N GLY A 258 5.15 18.99 -2.84
CA GLY A 258 4.52 19.57 -4.03
C GLY A 258 5.16 19.07 -5.34
N LEU A 259 6.48 18.99 -5.40
CA LEU A 259 7.21 18.48 -6.57
C LEU A 259 6.96 16.97 -6.74
N ALA A 260 6.99 16.20 -5.68
CA ALA A 260 6.68 14.77 -5.71
C ALA A 260 5.26 14.51 -6.20
N GLY A 261 4.29 15.29 -5.74
CA GLY A 261 2.90 15.25 -6.19
C GLY A 261 2.76 15.56 -7.69
N MET A 262 3.41 16.62 -8.19
CA MET A 262 3.41 16.96 -9.62
C MET A 262 3.99 15.83 -10.48
N LEU A 263 5.11 15.25 -10.09
CA LEU A 263 5.70 14.11 -10.79
C LEU A 263 4.76 12.89 -10.73
N GLY A 264 4.13 12.64 -9.60
CA GLY A 264 3.12 11.59 -9.43
C GLY A 264 1.95 11.75 -10.40
N ILE A 265 1.44 12.97 -10.60
CA ILE A 265 0.38 13.28 -11.58
C ILE A 265 0.84 12.92 -13.00
N ILE A 266 2.02 13.41 -13.42
CA ILE A 266 2.56 13.18 -14.77
C ILE A 266 2.75 11.67 -15.01
N ILE A 267 3.35 10.97 -14.06
CA ILE A 267 3.55 9.52 -14.12
C ILE A 267 2.21 8.81 -14.28
N SER A 268 1.22 9.17 -13.46
CA SER A 268 -0.10 8.51 -13.44
C SER A 268 -0.88 8.70 -14.74
N ILE A 269 -0.84 9.91 -15.32
CA ILE A 269 -1.46 10.20 -16.61
C ILE A 269 -0.80 9.37 -17.71
N TRP A 270 0.54 9.40 -17.77
CA TRP A 270 1.27 8.67 -18.82
C TRP A 270 1.09 7.17 -18.68
N GLN A 271 1.20 6.63 -17.46
CA GLN A 271 0.97 5.21 -17.21
C GLN A 271 -0.45 4.78 -17.53
N GLY A 272 -1.46 5.54 -17.09
CA GLY A 272 -2.86 5.25 -17.39
C GLY A 272 -3.15 5.22 -18.88
N PHE A 273 -2.61 6.19 -19.63
CA PHE A 273 -2.71 6.23 -21.08
C PHE A 273 -2.01 5.06 -21.76
N LEU A 274 -0.80 4.72 -21.31
CA LEU A 274 -0.03 3.58 -21.82
C LEU A 274 -0.77 2.27 -21.56
N LEU A 275 -1.29 2.07 -20.37
CA LEU A 275 -2.04 0.88 -20.00
C LEU A 275 -3.38 0.77 -20.78
N TRP A 276 -4.03 1.89 -21.07
CA TRP A 276 -5.25 1.93 -21.85
C TRP A 276 -4.99 1.62 -23.34
N LYS A 277 -3.94 2.21 -23.92
CA LYS A 277 -3.60 2.06 -25.36
C LYS A 277 -3.05 0.68 -25.71
N SER A 278 -2.31 0.04 -24.81
CA SER A 278 -1.69 -1.28 -25.06
C SER A 278 -2.76 -2.37 -25.04
N GLY A 279 -3.26 -2.75 -26.22
CA GLY A 279 -4.17 -3.88 -26.43
C GLY A 279 -3.52 -5.26 -26.21
N PRO A 280 -4.27 -6.36 -26.37
CA PRO A 280 -3.75 -7.74 -26.26
C PRO A 280 -2.74 -8.11 -27.35
N GLU A 281 -2.45 -7.22 -28.29
CA GLU A 281 -1.56 -7.48 -29.45
C GLU A 281 -0.07 -7.69 -29.09
N PHE A 282 0.32 -7.50 -27.83
CA PHE A 282 1.72 -7.72 -27.44
C PHE A 282 2.17 -9.18 -27.42
N ASN A 283 1.24 -10.13 -27.59
CA ASN A 283 1.55 -11.58 -27.54
C ASN A 283 1.60 -12.26 -28.91
N THR A 284 1.36 -11.54 -30.02
CA THR A 284 1.28 -12.17 -31.36
C THR A 284 2.58 -12.20 -32.14
N ASN A 285 3.69 -11.67 -31.61
CA ASN A 285 5.00 -11.70 -32.27
C ASN A 285 6.03 -12.57 -31.53
N GLN A 286 5.64 -13.70 -30.98
CA GLN A 286 6.60 -14.80 -30.83
C GLN A 286 6.64 -15.52 -32.18
N PRO A 287 7.77 -15.47 -32.95
CA PRO A 287 7.94 -16.35 -34.06
C PRO A 287 7.94 -17.79 -33.52
N ASP A 288 7.04 -18.62 -34.06
CA ASP A 288 7.04 -20.06 -33.84
C ASP A 288 8.47 -20.55 -34.05
N GLN A 289 9.16 -20.86 -32.98
CA GLN A 289 10.41 -21.60 -33.03
C GLN A 289 10.02 -23.05 -33.21
N ALA A 290 9.93 -23.47 -34.51
CA ALA A 290 9.91 -24.86 -34.95
C ALA A 290 11.29 -25.49 -34.74
#